data_670434822b7649c7c84c1c2d95a225df
#
_entry.id   670434822b7649c7c84c1c2d95a225df
#
_cell.length_a   1.000
_cell.length_b   1.000
_cell.length_c   1.000
_cell.angle_alpha   90.00
_cell.angle_beta   90.00
_cell.angle_gamma   90.00
#
_symmetry.space_group_name_H-M   'P 1'
#
loop_
_entity.id
_entity.type
_entity.pdbx_description
1 polymer ?
#
loop_
_entity_poly.entity_id
_entity_poly.type
_entity_poly.pdbx_seq_one_letter_code
_entity_poly.pdbx_strand_id
1 'polypeptide(L)' 'MSSGMYVGFADGASRHTCNLASAAWVIYSPTRQLVAVGGACLGPDSNNVAKYRAVIELLWDALSRGITHLEVRLDS' A
#
# COMPACT_ATOMS: atom_id res chain seq x y z
N MET A 1 12.04 -6.20 23.43
CA MET A 1 10.66 -5.96 23.09
C MET A 1 10.54 -4.88 22.02
N SER A 2 9.87 -5.20 20.97
CA SER A 2 9.73 -4.25 19.87
C SER A 2 8.60 -3.29 20.16
N SER A 3 8.89 -2.01 20.14
CA SER A 3 7.90 -0.98 20.35
C SER A 3 7.86 0.02 19.20
N GLY A 4 8.50 -0.31 18.12
CA GLY A 4 8.54 0.61 16.99
C GLY A 4 7.28 0.56 16.15
N MET A 5 7.15 1.53 15.26
CA MET A 5 6.03 1.64 14.37
C MET A 5 6.44 1.15 12.98
N TYR A 6 5.61 0.33 12.39
CA TYR A 6 5.76 -0.07 11.00
C TYR A 6 5.35 1.09 10.11
N VAL A 7 5.94 1.16 8.93
CA VAL A 7 5.63 2.21 7.97
C VAL A 7 5.18 1.58 6.66
N GLY A 8 4.02 1.98 6.20
CA GLY A 8 3.47 1.51 4.95
C GLY A 8 3.38 2.63 3.93
N PHE A 9 3.74 2.33 2.70
CA PHE A 9 3.59 3.24 1.57
C PHE A 9 2.61 2.63 0.59
N ALA A 10 1.65 3.43 0.17
CA ALA A 10 0.67 3.00 -0.81
C ALA A 10 0.63 4.00 -1.95
N ASP A 11 0.50 3.51 -3.16
CA ASP A 11 0.41 4.37 -4.34
C ASP A 11 -0.50 3.70 -5.35
N GLY A 12 -1.21 4.53 -6.10
CA GLY A 12 -2.06 4.08 -7.17
C GLY A 12 -1.84 4.94 -8.39
N ALA A 13 -1.91 4.34 -9.56
CA ALA A 13 -1.71 5.03 -10.81
C ALA A 13 -2.68 4.52 -11.86
N SER A 14 -3.01 5.39 -12.80
CA SER A 14 -3.80 5.05 -13.96
C SER A 14 -3.00 5.42 -15.20
N ARG A 15 -2.90 4.49 -16.14
CA ARG A 15 -2.16 4.73 -17.37
C ARG A 15 -3.11 5.11 -18.47
N HIS A 16 -2.84 6.24 -19.09
CA HIS A 16 -3.69 6.75 -20.15
C HIS A 16 -3.66 5.88 -21.40
N THR A 17 -2.54 5.25 -21.69
CA THR A 17 -2.38 4.49 -22.92
C THR A 17 -3.19 3.21 -22.95
N CYS A 18 -3.52 2.64 -21.80
CA CYS A 18 -4.28 1.39 -21.73
C CYS A 18 -5.44 1.47 -20.76
N ASN A 19 -5.73 2.65 -20.22
CA ASN A 19 -6.83 2.87 -19.29
C ASN A 19 -6.84 1.88 -18.13
N LEU A 20 -5.65 1.48 -17.69
CA LEU A 20 -5.53 0.52 -16.60
C LEU A 20 -5.03 1.22 -15.35
N ALA A 21 -5.69 0.97 -14.25
CA ALA A 21 -5.26 1.43 -12.96
C ALA A 21 -4.54 0.29 -12.24
N SER A 22 -3.58 0.66 -11.43
CA SER A 22 -2.86 -0.30 -10.60
C SER A 22 -2.66 0.27 -9.21
N ALA A 23 -2.60 -0.61 -8.23
CA ALA A 23 -2.30 -0.25 -6.85
C ALA A 23 -1.05 -0.99 -6.41
N ALA A 24 -0.24 -0.33 -5.60
CA ALA A 24 0.96 -0.95 -5.06
C ALA A 24 1.13 -0.51 -3.63
N TRP A 25 1.72 -1.39 -2.82
CA TRP A 25 1.98 -1.06 -1.43
C TRP A 25 3.21 -1.79 -0.95
N VAL A 26 3.90 -1.19 0.04
CA VAL A 26 5.02 -1.81 0.73
C VAL A 26 4.89 -1.53 2.21
N ILE A 27 5.41 -2.42 3.03
CA ILE A 27 5.44 -2.24 4.47
C ILE A 27 6.87 -2.49 4.95
N TYR A 28 7.39 -1.55 5.73
CA TYR A 28 8.70 -1.66 6.35
C TYR A 28 8.56 -1.81 7.84
N SER A 29 9.44 -2.59 8.43
CA SER A 29 9.51 -2.77 9.88
C SER A 29 10.05 -1.51 10.55
N PRO A 30 9.95 -1.42 11.89
CA PRO A 30 10.57 -0.30 12.62
C PRO A 30 12.07 -0.19 12.39
N THR A 31 12.73 -1.28 12.02
CA THR A 31 14.15 -1.28 11.68
C THR A 31 14.41 -1.08 10.20
N ARG A 32 13.39 -0.67 9.45
CA ARG A 32 13.47 -0.34 8.02
C ARG A 32 13.75 -1.54 7.13
N GLN A 33 13.37 -2.72 7.57
CA GLN A 33 13.46 -3.92 6.74
C GLN A 33 12.15 -4.11 6.01
N LEU A 34 12.23 -4.55 4.77
CA LEU A 34 11.03 -4.81 3.98
C LEU A 34 10.28 -6.01 4.55
N VAL A 35 9.05 -5.79 4.93
CA VAL A 35 8.18 -6.82 5.52
C VAL A 35 7.24 -7.37 4.47
N ALA A 36 6.66 -6.49 3.66
CA ALA A 36 5.65 -6.89 2.69
C ALA A 36 5.67 -5.97 1.49
N VAL A 37 5.37 -6.53 0.35
CA VAL A 37 5.20 -5.78 -0.88
C VAL A 37 4.05 -6.42 -1.64
N GLY A 38 3.22 -5.60 -2.25
CA GLY A 38 2.10 -6.11 -3.02
C GLY A 38 1.72 -5.17 -4.14
N GLY A 39 0.97 -5.69 -5.07
CA GLY A 39 0.44 -4.92 -6.17
C GLY A 39 -0.78 -5.60 -6.76
N ALA A 40 -1.65 -4.81 -7.36
CA ALA A 40 -2.88 -5.32 -7.95
C ALA A 40 -3.24 -4.50 -9.17
N CYS A 41 -3.76 -5.18 -10.18
CA CYS A 41 -4.34 -4.54 -11.36
C CYS A 41 -5.83 -4.35 -11.11
N LEU A 42 -6.31 -3.14 -11.35
CA LEU A 42 -7.69 -2.78 -11.00
C LEU A 42 -8.58 -2.60 -12.22
N GLY A 43 -8.04 -2.70 -13.41
CA GLY A 43 -8.80 -2.43 -14.61
C GLY A 43 -8.94 -0.93 -14.87
N PRO A 44 -9.93 -0.51 -15.66
CA PRO A 44 -10.05 0.89 -16.06
C PRO A 44 -10.68 1.74 -14.96
N ASP A 45 -9.83 2.28 -14.10
CA ASP A 45 -10.25 3.12 -12.98
C ASP A 45 -9.43 4.39 -12.91
N SER A 46 -9.90 5.34 -12.11
CA SER A 46 -9.21 6.60 -11.94
C SER A 46 -8.04 6.46 -10.97
N ASN A 47 -7.13 7.46 -10.98
CA ASN A 47 -6.03 7.52 -10.04
C ASN A 47 -6.51 7.51 -8.58
N ASN A 48 -7.60 8.21 -8.31
CA ASN A 48 -8.11 8.30 -6.95
C ASN A 48 -8.60 6.95 -6.46
N VAL A 49 -9.32 6.22 -7.30
CA VAL A 49 -9.79 4.88 -6.94
C VAL A 49 -8.60 3.97 -6.71
N ALA A 50 -7.58 4.04 -7.57
CA ALA A 50 -6.39 3.22 -7.41
C ALA A 50 -5.67 3.52 -6.10
N LYS A 51 -5.57 4.78 -5.72
CA LYS A 51 -4.93 5.17 -4.47
C LYS A 51 -5.69 4.65 -3.25
N TYR A 52 -7.01 4.78 -3.25
CA TYR A 52 -7.83 4.25 -2.17
C TYR A 52 -7.69 2.74 -2.06
N ARG A 53 -7.69 2.07 -3.21
CA ARG A 53 -7.55 0.61 -3.21
C ARG A 53 -6.19 0.19 -2.67
N ALA A 54 -5.14 0.94 -3.01
CA ALA A 54 -3.80 0.66 -2.51
C ALA A 54 -3.76 0.75 -0.99
N VAL A 55 -4.40 1.76 -0.41
CA VAL A 55 -4.47 1.91 1.04
C VAL A 55 -5.22 0.74 1.67
N ILE A 56 -6.35 0.37 1.09
CA ILE A 56 -7.16 -0.74 1.61
C ILE A 56 -6.36 -2.03 1.61
N GLU A 57 -5.69 -2.34 0.50
CA GLU A 57 -4.91 -3.56 0.39
C GLU A 57 -3.74 -3.55 1.36
N LEU A 58 -3.09 -2.40 1.53
CA LEU A 58 -2.01 -2.26 2.50
C LEU A 58 -2.50 -2.55 3.91
N LEU A 59 -3.65 -2.01 4.28
CA LEU A 59 -4.23 -2.23 5.61
C LEU A 59 -4.60 -3.69 5.83
N TRP A 60 -5.17 -4.33 4.81
CA TRP A 60 -5.47 -5.75 4.88
C TRP A 60 -4.21 -6.58 5.08
N ASP A 61 -3.16 -6.26 4.33
CA ASP A 61 -1.89 -6.97 4.43
C ASP A 61 -1.30 -6.82 5.83
N ALA A 62 -1.28 -5.59 6.34
CA ALA A 62 -0.77 -5.33 7.69
C ALA A 62 -1.58 -6.09 8.74
N LEU A 63 -2.89 -6.08 8.61
CA LEU A 63 -3.76 -6.74 9.56
C LEU A 63 -3.53 -8.25 9.55
N SER A 64 -3.37 -8.83 8.38
CA SER A 64 -3.14 -10.27 8.24
C SER A 64 -1.79 -10.69 8.85
N ARG A 65 -0.85 -9.77 8.99
CA ARG A 65 0.45 -10.03 9.59
C ARG A 65 0.50 -9.70 11.07
N GLY A 66 -0.62 -9.26 11.65
CA GLY A 66 -0.67 -8.91 13.06
C GLY A 66 0.00 -7.60 13.41
N ILE A 67 0.18 -6.71 12.44
CA ILE A 67 0.77 -5.41 12.67
C ILE A 67 -0.26 -4.50 13.31
N THR A 68 0.04 -3.99 14.51
CA THR A 68 -0.89 -3.18 15.28
C THR A 68 -0.54 -1.70 15.30
N HIS A 69 0.70 -1.36 14.97
CA HIS A 69 1.16 0.02 14.93
C HIS A 69 1.73 0.30 13.55
N LEU A 70 0.98 1.04 12.75
CA LEU A 70 1.33 1.27 11.36
C LEU A 70 1.10 2.73 11.02
N GLU A 71 2.12 3.37 10.47
CA GLU A 71 1.99 4.68 9.88
C GLU A 71 1.84 4.49 8.37
N VAL A 72 0.77 5.03 7.80
CA VAL A 72 0.54 4.94 6.37
C VAL A 72 0.93 6.26 5.73
N ARG A 73 1.82 6.21 4.76
CA ARG A 73 2.25 7.39 4.02
C ARG A 73 1.77 7.28 2.59
N LEU A 74 1.14 8.33 2.14
CA LEU A 74 0.63 8.42 0.79
C LEU A 74 1.44 9.45 0.03
N ASP A 75 1.72 9.11 -1.22
CA ASP A 75 2.33 10.07 -2.14
C ASP A 75 1.20 10.91 -2.72
N SER A 76 1.20 12.16 -2.43
CA SER A 76 0.16 13.08 -2.90
C SER A 76 0.61 13.85 -4.13
#